data_cc73131540b7b1117415b63d2715cd16
#
_entry.id   cc73131540b7b1117415b63d2715cd16
#
_cell.length_a   1.000
_cell.length_b   1.000
_cell.length_c   1.000
_cell.angle_alpha   90.00
_cell.angle_beta   90.00
_cell.angle_gamma   90.00
#
_symmetry.space_group_name_H-M   'P 1'
#
loop_
_entity.id
_entity.type
_entity.pdbx_description
1 polymer ?
#
loop_
_entity_poly.entity_id
_entity_poly.type
_entity_poly.pdbx_seq_one_letter_code
_entity_poly.pdbx_strand_id
1 'polypeptide(L)'
;MALSLSLPATVTKLVGFCLIVGLGFLACSPDLPEPTSDFYAKQGWSQYKSGQYGDAKSSFELAQRLNQDSAEASLGLGWLAFVESADLQTAKGQLENALLLANQDGNQDLLNDARAGLAGINLSLELYQDAIKYGEQIEDGYQFTRGRPNFGYRELTLLLAISYFHLGNYDESVEKIQQLNPKFSWQPDDPPGKILKELEKRS
;
A
#
# COMPACT_ATOMS: atom_id res chain seq x y z
N MET A 1 53.31 26.68 53.18
CA MET A 1 52.21 26.29 54.09
C MET A 1 51.23 25.49 53.25
N ALA A 2 51.31 24.17 53.26
CA ALA A 2 50.41 23.28 52.49
C ALA A 2 49.38 22.70 53.47
N LEU A 3 48.15 23.05 53.29
CA LEU A 3 46.99 22.45 53.98
C LEU A 3 46.58 21.12 53.34
N SER A 4 46.93 20.04 54.02
CA SER A 4 46.41 18.71 53.67
C SER A 4 45.00 18.54 54.26
N LEU A 5 43.98 18.51 53.43
CA LEU A 5 42.65 18.12 53.82
C LEU A 5 42.52 16.57 53.72
N SER A 6 42.53 15.93 54.90
CA SER A 6 42.16 14.49 54.97
C SER A 6 40.66 14.33 55.01
N LEU A 7 40.11 13.67 53.99
CA LEU A 7 38.69 13.25 53.90
C LEU A 7 38.44 12.11 54.92
N PRO A 8 37.34 12.13 55.68
CA PRO A 8 37.03 11.08 56.64
C PRO A 8 36.67 9.75 55.93
N ALA A 9 37.15 8.65 56.53
CA ALA A 9 37.05 7.26 56.05
C ALA A 9 35.63 6.73 55.78
N THR A 10 34.61 7.48 56.15
CA THR A 10 33.21 7.13 55.96
C THR A 10 32.68 7.39 54.56
N VAL A 11 33.31 8.27 53.77
CA VAL A 11 32.86 8.58 52.38
C VAL A 11 33.31 7.50 51.41
N THR A 12 34.42 6.83 51.67
CA THR A 12 34.98 5.79 50.79
C THR A 12 34.14 4.50 50.79
N LYS A 13 33.39 4.22 51.85
CA LYS A 13 32.50 3.04 51.91
C LYS A 13 31.18 3.23 51.19
N LEU A 14 30.69 4.46 51.06
CA LEU A 14 29.43 4.74 50.34
C LEU A 14 29.60 4.70 48.82
N VAL A 15 30.76 5.11 48.30
CA VAL A 15 31.05 5.11 46.87
C VAL A 15 31.22 3.67 46.32
N GLY A 16 31.78 2.76 47.15
CA GLY A 16 31.94 1.36 46.77
C GLY A 16 30.61 0.60 46.72
N PHE A 17 29.63 0.99 47.53
CA PHE A 17 28.34 0.32 47.58
C PHE A 17 27.43 0.73 46.40
N CYS A 18 27.52 1.96 45.93
CA CYS A 18 26.74 2.41 44.75
C CYS A 18 27.23 1.79 43.43
N LEU A 19 28.51 1.45 43.31
CA LEU A 19 29.06 0.81 42.11
C LEU A 19 28.64 -0.67 41.95
N ILE A 20 28.42 -1.38 43.08
CA ILE A 20 28.00 -2.78 43.04
C ILE A 20 26.49 -2.90 42.75
N VAL A 21 25.67 -1.93 43.19
CA VAL A 21 24.23 -1.91 42.92
C VAL A 21 23.93 -1.49 41.47
N GLY A 22 24.77 -0.64 40.86
CA GLY A 22 24.62 -0.19 39.47
C GLY A 22 24.89 -1.26 38.44
N LEU A 23 25.71 -2.28 38.75
CA LEU A 23 26.00 -3.39 37.82
C LEU A 23 24.92 -4.51 37.84
N GLY A 24 24.07 -4.55 38.85
CA GLY A 24 23.03 -5.57 39.00
C GLY A 24 21.73 -5.26 38.25
N PHE A 25 21.51 -4.01 37.81
CA PHE A 25 20.31 -3.61 37.08
C PHE A 25 20.44 -3.65 35.57
N LEU A 26 21.61 -3.96 35.02
CA LEU A 26 21.83 -4.09 33.58
C LEU A 26 21.51 -5.48 33.04
N ALA A 27 21.06 -6.41 33.87
CA ALA A 27 20.86 -7.81 33.48
C ALA A 27 19.38 -8.25 33.36
N CYS A 28 18.40 -7.33 33.45
CA CYS A 28 16.99 -7.67 33.31
C CYS A 28 16.24 -6.57 32.55
N SER A 29 16.69 -6.24 31.34
CA SER A 29 15.77 -5.71 30.35
C SER A 29 15.00 -6.92 29.83
N PRO A 30 13.67 -6.99 29.96
CA PRO A 30 12.92 -8.03 29.28
C PRO A 30 13.26 -7.90 27.79
N ASP A 31 13.69 -8.98 27.16
CA ASP A 31 13.89 -9.02 25.72
C ASP A 31 12.55 -8.62 25.08
N LEU A 32 12.50 -7.43 24.53
CA LEU A 32 11.35 -7.01 23.75
C LEU A 32 11.25 -7.97 22.55
N PRO A 33 10.06 -8.51 22.27
CA PRO A 33 9.90 -9.40 21.13
C PRO A 33 10.39 -8.70 19.87
N GLU A 34 11.19 -9.41 19.08
CA GLU A 34 11.69 -8.88 17.81
C GLU A 34 10.52 -8.49 16.90
N PRO A 35 10.59 -7.33 16.22
CA PRO A 35 9.54 -6.92 15.30
C PRO A 35 9.35 -7.93 14.18
N THR A 36 8.10 -8.26 13.90
CA THR A 36 7.72 -9.24 12.87
C THR A 36 7.54 -8.61 11.50
N SER A 37 7.42 -9.44 10.46
CA SER A 37 7.02 -9.00 9.11
C SER A 37 5.74 -8.15 9.14
N ASP A 38 4.73 -8.59 9.88
CA ASP A 38 3.45 -7.87 10.02
C ASP A 38 3.61 -6.50 10.68
N PHE A 39 4.51 -6.38 11.65
CA PHE A 39 4.82 -5.10 12.27
C PHE A 39 5.34 -4.11 11.23
N TYR A 40 6.33 -4.52 10.43
CA TYR A 40 6.90 -3.64 9.41
C TYR A 40 5.94 -3.38 8.25
N ALA A 41 5.10 -4.33 7.86
CA ALA A 41 4.06 -4.10 6.86
C ALA A 41 3.06 -3.03 7.33
N LYS A 42 2.59 -3.11 8.57
CA LYS A 42 1.70 -2.08 9.16
C LYS A 42 2.39 -0.72 9.27
N GLN A 43 3.67 -0.68 9.65
CA GLN A 43 4.46 0.54 9.67
C GLN A 43 4.56 1.15 8.26
N GLY A 44 4.85 0.33 7.25
CA GLY A 44 4.90 0.74 5.85
C GLY A 44 3.60 1.38 5.38
N TRP A 45 2.45 0.78 5.69
CA TRP A 45 1.15 1.36 5.36
C TRP A 45 0.86 2.69 6.08
N SER A 46 1.29 2.82 7.34
CA SER A 46 1.17 4.09 8.08
C SER A 46 1.99 5.20 7.44
N GLN A 47 3.22 4.88 7.03
CA GLN A 47 4.13 5.80 6.35
C GLN A 47 3.62 6.16 4.94
N TYR A 48 3.12 5.17 4.18
CA TYR A 48 2.50 5.37 2.88
C TYR A 48 1.31 6.35 2.98
N LYS A 49 0.42 6.13 3.96
CA LYS A 49 -0.72 6.99 4.24
C LYS A 49 -0.33 8.44 4.57
N SER A 50 0.82 8.61 5.21
CA SER A 50 1.39 9.92 5.57
C SER A 50 2.19 10.57 4.44
N GLY A 51 2.34 9.90 3.28
CA GLY A 51 3.12 10.37 2.14
C GLY A 51 4.65 10.20 2.31
N GLN A 52 5.08 9.45 3.32
CA GLN A 52 6.50 9.13 3.60
C GLN A 52 6.93 7.92 2.76
N TYR A 53 6.93 8.05 1.43
CA TYR A 53 7.09 6.92 0.51
C TYR A 53 8.44 6.21 0.62
N GLY A 54 9.54 6.95 0.84
CA GLY A 54 10.87 6.36 1.04
C GLY A 54 10.94 5.49 2.30
N ASP A 55 10.35 5.95 3.41
CA ASP A 55 10.27 5.19 4.66
C ASP A 55 9.33 3.99 4.51
N ALA A 56 8.18 4.17 3.83
CA ALA A 56 7.24 3.10 3.54
C ALA A 56 7.91 1.97 2.75
N LYS A 57 8.69 2.32 1.71
CA LYS A 57 9.46 1.36 0.93
C LYS A 57 10.40 0.54 1.80
N SER A 58 11.19 1.23 2.62
CA SER A 58 12.13 0.56 3.53
C SER A 58 11.44 -0.39 4.50
N SER A 59 10.28 0.00 5.02
CA SER A 59 9.49 -0.84 5.92
C SER A 59 8.89 -2.06 5.20
N PHE A 60 8.33 -1.90 4.00
CA PHE A 60 7.82 -3.04 3.22
C PHE A 60 8.94 -3.99 2.78
N GLU A 61 10.09 -3.47 2.36
CA GLU A 61 11.27 -4.30 2.03
C GLU A 61 11.77 -5.08 3.24
N LEU A 62 11.75 -4.49 4.44
CA LEU A 62 12.11 -5.19 5.67
C LEU A 62 11.08 -6.27 6.00
N ALA A 63 9.79 -5.98 5.86
CA ALA A 63 8.73 -6.97 6.02
C ALA A 63 8.93 -8.16 5.07
N GLN A 64 9.22 -7.90 3.79
CA GLN A 64 9.47 -8.95 2.80
C GLN A 64 10.75 -9.75 3.08
N ARG A 65 11.81 -9.13 3.61
CA ARG A 65 13.02 -9.86 4.05
C ARG A 65 12.76 -10.80 5.22
N LEU A 66 11.88 -10.40 6.15
CA LEU A 66 11.51 -11.24 7.30
C LEU A 66 10.54 -12.37 6.93
N ASN A 67 9.69 -12.13 5.96
CA ASN A 67 8.78 -13.12 5.38
C ASN A 67 8.62 -12.86 3.88
N GLN A 68 9.23 -13.70 3.05
CA GLN A 68 9.17 -13.57 1.59
C GLN A 68 7.75 -13.78 1.04
N ASP A 69 6.91 -14.50 1.76
CA ASP A 69 5.51 -14.79 1.41
C ASP A 69 4.54 -13.78 2.07
N SER A 70 5.03 -12.59 2.41
CA SER A 70 4.17 -11.53 2.94
C SER A 70 3.36 -10.86 1.81
N ALA A 71 2.08 -11.22 1.69
CA ALA A 71 1.14 -10.58 0.76
C ALA A 71 1.02 -9.08 1.00
N GLU A 72 0.98 -8.64 2.26
CA GLU A 72 0.93 -7.24 2.66
C GLU A 72 2.15 -6.44 2.21
N ALA A 73 3.35 -7.01 2.33
CA ALA A 73 4.58 -6.35 1.91
C ALA A 73 4.63 -6.22 0.38
N SER A 74 4.30 -7.29 -0.34
CA SER A 74 4.23 -7.29 -1.81
C SER A 74 3.18 -6.30 -2.32
N LEU A 75 2.00 -6.26 -1.69
CA LEU A 75 0.96 -5.28 -2.00
C LEU A 75 1.47 -3.85 -1.80
N GLY A 76 2.12 -3.57 -0.66
CA GLY A 76 2.66 -2.25 -0.34
C GLY A 76 3.72 -1.78 -1.33
N LEU A 77 4.67 -2.65 -1.68
CA LEU A 77 5.70 -2.36 -2.68
C LEU A 77 5.09 -2.12 -4.07
N GLY A 78 4.09 -2.90 -4.45
CA GLY A 78 3.39 -2.75 -5.72
C GLY A 78 2.64 -1.42 -5.84
N TRP A 79 1.83 -1.06 -4.84
CA TRP A 79 1.13 0.23 -4.81
C TRP A 79 2.08 1.42 -4.76
N LEU A 80 3.17 1.31 -3.98
CA LEU A 80 4.17 2.37 -3.89
C LEU A 80 4.83 2.62 -5.25
N ALA A 81 5.30 1.56 -5.92
CA ALA A 81 5.91 1.66 -7.24
C ALA A 81 4.92 2.20 -8.29
N PHE A 82 3.63 1.86 -8.19
CA PHE A 82 2.59 2.39 -9.06
C PHE A 82 2.38 3.90 -8.86
N VAL A 83 2.27 4.36 -7.61
CA VAL A 83 2.06 5.78 -7.29
C VAL A 83 3.27 6.64 -7.68
N GLU A 84 4.48 6.12 -7.48
CA GLU A 84 5.70 6.82 -7.89
C GLU A 84 5.91 6.80 -9.41
N SER A 85 5.12 5.99 -10.16
CA SER A 85 5.22 5.80 -11.61
C SER A 85 6.63 5.46 -12.10
N ALA A 86 7.46 4.92 -11.22
CA ALA A 86 8.88 4.73 -11.47
C ALA A 86 9.16 3.51 -12.34
N ASP A 87 8.44 2.41 -12.11
CA ASP A 87 8.57 1.15 -12.84
C ASP A 87 7.27 0.34 -12.76
N LEU A 88 6.40 0.52 -13.76
CA LEU A 88 5.11 -0.16 -13.85
C LEU A 88 5.25 -1.69 -13.98
N GLN A 89 6.36 -2.19 -14.52
CA GLN A 89 6.58 -3.64 -14.62
C GLN A 89 6.94 -4.25 -13.26
N THR A 90 7.80 -3.60 -12.51
CA THR A 90 8.08 -4.00 -11.11
C THR A 90 6.83 -3.89 -10.25
N ALA A 91 6.05 -2.80 -10.38
CA ALA A 91 4.78 -2.63 -9.67
C ALA A 91 3.80 -3.78 -10.00
N LYS A 92 3.66 -4.12 -11.29
CA LYS A 92 2.82 -5.24 -11.75
C LYS A 92 3.26 -6.56 -11.12
N GLY A 93 4.55 -6.89 -11.17
CA GLY A 93 5.11 -8.12 -10.60
C GLY A 93 4.85 -8.24 -9.08
N GLN A 94 5.01 -7.16 -8.34
CA GLN A 94 4.73 -7.13 -6.90
C GLN A 94 3.23 -7.34 -6.60
N LEU A 95 2.34 -6.73 -7.39
CA LEU A 95 0.89 -6.91 -7.21
C LEU A 95 0.41 -8.30 -7.65
N GLU A 96 1.00 -8.89 -8.68
CA GLU A 96 0.73 -10.28 -9.07
C GLU A 96 1.16 -11.26 -7.97
N ASN A 97 2.30 -11.02 -7.34
CA ASN A 97 2.73 -11.81 -6.18
C ASN A 97 1.78 -11.63 -5.00
N ALA A 98 1.38 -10.39 -4.68
CA ALA A 98 0.40 -10.13 -3.64
C ALA A 98 -0.94 -10.83 -3.90
N LEU A 99 -1.41 -10.81 -5.15
CA LEU A 99 -2.64 -11.50 -5.58
C LEU A 99 -2.55 -13.01 -5.37
N LEU A 100 -1.41 -13.61 -5.75
CA LEU A 100 -1.17 -15.04 -5.57
C LEU A 100 -1.22 -15.44 -4.09
N LEU A 101 -0.47 -14.73 -3.25
CA LEU A 101 -0.38 -15.00 -1.81
C LEU A 101 -1.72 -14.76 -1.10
N ALA A 102 -2.39 -13.65 -1.41
CA ALA A 102 -3.71 -13.36 -0.86
C ALA A 102 -4.77 -14.42 -1.23
N ASN A 103 -4.66 -15.00 -2.43
CA ASN A 103 -5.54 -16.09 -2.85
C ASN A 103 -5.28 -17.38 -2.06
N GLN A 104 -4.03 -17.68 -1.73
CA GLN A 104 -3.67 -18.82 -0.90
C GLN A 104 -4.21 -18.67 0.52
N ASP A 105 -4.17 -17.46 1.07
CA ASP A 105 -4.63 -17.14 2.41
C ASP A 105 -6.15 -16.93 2.50
N GLY A 106 -6.83 -16.84 1.37
CA GLY A 106 -8.27 -16.51 1.30
C GLY A 106 -8.61 -15.10 1.76
N ASN A 107 -7.64 -14.16 1.69
CA ASN A 107 -7.82 -12.78 2.13
C ASN A 107 -8.46 -11.92 1.03
N GLN A 108 -9.78 -11.75 1.08
CA GLN A 108 -10.55 -11.05 0.05
C GLN A 108 -10.19 -9.57 -0.06
N ASP A 109 -9.86 -8.90 1.05
CA ASP A 109 -9.48 -7.48 1.04
C ASP A 109 -8.16 -7.28 0.28
N LEU A 110 -7.16 -8.12 0.55
CA LEU A 110 -5.89 -8.09 -0.18
C LEU A 110 -6.07 -8.46 -1.67
N LEU A 111 -6.96 -9.42 -1.98
CA LEU A 111 -7.29 -9.78 -3.35
C LEU A 111 -7.86 -8.58 -4.12
N ASN A 112 -8.82 -7.88 -3.53
CA ASN A 112 -9.44 -6.71 -4.16
C ASN A 112 -8.45 -5.56 -4.30
N ASP A 113 -7.61 -5.30 -3.30
CA ASP A 113 -6.57 -4.26 -3.35
C ASP A 113 -5.51 -4.57 -4.43
N ALA A 114 -5.09 -5.82 -4.57
CA ALA A 114 -4.14 -6.23 -5.61
C ALA A 114 -4.75 -6.13 -7.02
N ARG A 115 -6.00 -6.58 -7.19
CA ARG A 115 -6.75 -6.45 -8.45
C ARG A 115 -6.93 -5.00 -8.86
N ALA A 116 -7.27 -4.13 -7.91
CA ALA A 116 -7.42 -2.70 -8.15
C ALA A 116 -6.13 -2.04 -8.65
N GLY A 117 -5.01 -2.36 -8.02
CA GLY A 117 -3.69 -1.91 -8.47
C GLY A 117 -3.33 -2.46 -9.86
N LEU A 118 -3.58 -3.75 -10.11
CA LEU A 118 -3.34 -4.39 -11.42
C LEU A 118 -4.21 -3.79 -12.51
N ALA A 119 -5.48 -3.50 -12.23
CA ALA A 119 -6.36 -2.82 -13.18
C ALA A 119 -5.81 -1.43 -13.54
N GLY A 120 -5.37 -0.64 -12.56
CA GLY A 120 -4.77 0.68 -12.77
C GLY A 120 -3.47 0.64 -13.58
N ILE A 121 -2.57 -0.29 -13.26
CA ILE A 121 -1.31 -0.47 -13.99
C ILE A 121 -1.57 -0.90 -15.43
N ASN A 122 -2.47 -1.86 -15.66
CA ASN A 122 -2.78 -2.33 -17.01
C ASN A 122 -3.45 -1.23 -17.85
N LEU A 123 -4.30 -0.38 -17.26
CA LEU A 123 -4.80 0.81 -17.96
C LEU A 123 -3.64 1.75 -18.35
N SER A 124 -2.71 2.02 -17.43
CA SER A 124 -1.54 2.89 -17.68
C SER A 124 -0.60 2.34 -18.74
N LEU A 125 -0.59 1.02 -18.92
CA LEU A 125 0.17 0.31 -19.96
C LEU A 125 -0.64 0.11 -21.26
N GLU A 126 -1.85 0.65 -21.36
CA GLU A 126 -2.79 0.48 -22.47
C GLU A 126 -3.20 -0.99 -22.71
N LEU A 127 -3.06 -1.84 -21.72
CA LEU A 127 -3.48 -3.24 -21.71
C LEU A 127 -4.94 -3.34 -21.26
N TYR A 128 -5.83 -2.75 -22.04
CA TYR A 128 -7.25 -2.55 -21.68
C TYR A 128 -8.00 -3.83 -21.33
N GLN A 129 -7.73 -4.93 -22.04
CA GLN A 129 -8.36 -6.23 -21.76
C GLN A 129 -7.97 -6.76 -20.38
N ASP A 130 -6.68 -6.63 -20.00
CA ASP A 130 -6.21 -7.04 -18.69
C ASP A 130 -6.73 -6.11 -17.59
N ALA A 131 -6.83 -4.81 -17.86
CA ALA A 131 -7.43 -3.85 -16.93
C ALA A 131 -8.88 -4.24 -16.61
N ILE A 132 -9.69 -4.57 -17.61
CA ILE A 132 -11.06 -5.06 -17.45
C ILE A 132 -11.08 -6.39 -16.68
N LYS A 133 -10.24 -7.35 -17.08
CA LYS A 133 -10.17 -8.68 -16.45
C LYS A 133 -9.97 -8.58 -14.94
N TYR A 134 -9.10 -7.69 -14.47
CA TYR A 134 -8.87 -7.52 -13.03
C TYR A 134 -9.98 -6.68 -12.38
N GLY A 135 -10.41 -5.60 -13.03
CA GLY A 135 -11.38 -4.68 -12.45
C GLY A 135 -12.77 -5.29 -12.26
N GLU A 136 -13.25 -6.12 -13.20
CA GLU A 136 -14.56 -6.78 -13.10
C GLU A 136 -14.64 -7.90 -12.03
N GLN A 137 -13.51 -8.28 -11.44
CA GLN A 137 -13.48 -9.25 -10.35
C GLN A 137 -13.57 -8.59 -8.97
N ILE A 138 -13.68 -7.28 -8.92
CA ILE A 138 -13.76 -6.51 -7.67
C ILE A 138 -15.22 -6.28 -7.34
N GLU A 139 -15.58 -6.50 -6.08
CA GLU A 139 -16.96 -6.34 -5.60
C GLU A 139 -17.43 -4.89 -5.63
N ASP A 140 -18.72 -4.70 -5.81
CA ASP A 140 -19.38 -3.40 -5.75
C ASP A 140 -19.13 -2.73 -4.37
N GLY A 141 -18.92 -1.41 -4.40
CA GLY A 141 -18.65 -0.66 -3.18
C GLY A 141 -17.21 -0.72 -2.69
N TYR A 142 -16.29 -1.28 -3.46
CA TYR A 142 -14.86 -1.34 -3.14
C TYR A 142 -14.29 0.02 -2.75
N GLN A 143 -13.45 0.03 -1.71
CA GLN A 143 -12.67 1.18 -1.25
C GLN A 143 -11.28 0.74 -0.84
N PHE A 144 -10.26 1.38 -1.40
CA PHE A 144 -8.89 1.20 -0.94
C PHE A 144 -8.68 1.96 0.37
N THR A 145 -8.57 1.24 1.48
CA THR A 145 -8.52 1.84 2.82
C THR A 145 -7.11 2.06 3.34
N ARG A 146 -6.10 1.52 2.66
CA ARG A 146 -4.69 1.47 3.13
C ARG A 146 -3.92 2.77 2.89
N GLY A 147 -4.45 3.74 2.14
CA GLY A 147 -3.73 5.00 1.91
C GLY A 147 -4.26 5.87 0.78
N ARG A 148 -3.34 6.60 0.17
CA ARG A 148 -3.59 7.46 -1.00
C ARG A 148 -3.10 6.75 -2.29
N PRO A 149 -3.66 7.06 -3.45
CA PRO A 149 -4.82 7.91 -3.68
C PRO A 149 -6.10 7.28 -3.12
N ASN A 150 -7.17 8.09 -3.00
CA ASN A 150 -8.51 7.58 -2.76
C ASN A 150 -8.93 6.80 -4.01
N PHE A 151 -8.59 5.53 -4.06
CA PHE A 151 -8.98 4.63 -5.13
C PHE A 151 -10.12 3.76 -4.62
N GLY A 152 -11.27 3.93 -5.24
CA GLY A 152 -12.47 3.21 -4.81
C GLY A 152 -13.33 2.82 -5.99
N TYR A 153 -14.58 2.48 -5.70
CA TYR A 153 -15.57 2.05 -6.70
C TYR A 153 -15.70 3.04 -7.87
N ARG A 154 -15.69 4.36 -7.56
CA ARG A 154 -15.82 5.38 -8.59
C ARG A 154 -14.64 5.39 -9.57
N GLU A 155 -13.42 5.39 -9.06
CA GLU A 155 -12.19 5.40 -9.86
C GLU A 155 -12.07 4.11 -10.66
N LEU A 156 -12.42 2.97 -10.05
CA LEU A 156 -12.45 1.68 -10.72
C LEU A 156 -13.48 1.65 -11.86
N THR A 157 -14.71 2.15 -11.61
CA THR A 157 -15.76 2.23 -12.62
C THR A 157 -15.35 3.12 -13.79
N LEU A 158 -14.70 4.26 -13.51
CA LEU A 158 -14.16 5.14 -14.56
C LEU A 158 -13.06 4.45 -15.37
N LEU A 159 -12.13 3.75 -14.70
CA LEU A 159 -11.08 2.94 -15.33
C LEU A 159 -11.67 1.91 -16.29
N LEU A 160 -12.70 1.18 -15.85
CA LEU A 160 -13.41 0.20 -16.68
C LEU A 160 -14.08 0.85 -17.88
N ALA A 161 -14.77 1.99 -17.67
CA ALA A 161 -15.40 2.74 -18.75
C ALA A 161 -14.38 3.18 -19.82
N ILE A 162 -13.23 3.68 -19.40
CA ILE A 162 -12.12 4.07 -20.29
C ILE A 162 -11.60 2.84 -21.06
N SER A 163 -11.38 1.73 -20.35
CA SER A 163 -10.84 0.51 -20.96
C SER A 163 -11.80 -0.07 -22.01
N TYR A 164 -13.09 -0.12 -21.72
CA TYR A 164 -14.11 -0.53 -22.67
C TYR A 164 -14.18 0.39 -23.90
N PHE A 165 -14.11 1.71 -23.67
CA PHE A 165 -14.10 2.70 -24.76
C PHE A 165 -12.95 2.47 -25.73
N HIS A 166 -11.72 2.26 -25.22
CA HIS A 166 -10.55 2.03 -26.08
C HIS A 166 -10.59 0.72 -26.84
N LEU A 167 -11.33 -0.27 -26.37
CA LEU A 167 -11.58 -1.54 -27.09
C LEU A 167 -12.71 -1.42 -28.12
N GLY A 168 -13.41 -0.28 -28.19
CA GLY A 168 -14.58 -0.10 -29.05
C GLY A 168 -15.86 -0.72 -28.49
N ASN A 169 -15.85 -1.19 -27.26
CA ASN A 169 -16.97 -1.75 -26.54
C ASN A 169 -17.80 -0.60 -25.92
N TYR A 170 -18.48 0.14 -26.79
CA TYR A 170 -19.14 1.40 -26.41
C TYR A 170 -20.32 1.21 -25.49
N ASP A 171 -21.10 0.14 -25.66
CA ASP A 171 -22.27 -0.15 -24.82
C ASP A 171 -21.85 -0.40 -23.37
N GLU A 172 -20.82 -1.22 -23.15
CA GLU A 172 -20.25 -1.48 -21.81
C GLU A 172 -19.61 -0.23 -21.20
N SER A 173 -18.93 0.58 -22.03
CA SER A 173 -18.40 1.87 -21.58
C SER A 173 -19.50 2.79 -21.09
N VAL A 174 -20.61 2.88 -21.84
CA VAL A 174 -21.80 3.68 -21.48
C VAL A 174 -22.45 3.15 -20.21
N GLU A 175 -22.58 1.85 -20.04
CA GLU A 175 -23.11 1.24 -18.82
C GLU A 175 -22.30 1.66 -17.60
N LYS A 176 -20.97 1.59 -17.67
CA LYS A 176 -20.09 2.05 -16.58
C LYS A 176 -20.22 3.56 -16.33
N ILE A 177 -20.32 4.38 -17.38
CA ILE A 177 -20.56 5.81 -17.23
C ILE A 177 -21.90 6.08 -16.53
N GLN A 178 -22.95 5.34 -16.86
CA GLN A 178 -24.28 5.53 -16.25
C GLN A 178 -24.30 5.19 -14.75
N GLN A 179 -23.44 4.29 -14.28
CA GLN A 179 -23.24 4.07 -12.83
C GLN A 179 -22.71 5.32 -12.13
N LEU A 180 -21.92 6.14 -12.82
CA LEU A 180 -21.38 7.41 -12.31
C LEU A 180 -22.27 8.62 -12.62
N ASN A 181 -23.02 8.56 -13.70
CA ASN A 181 -23.94 9.59 -14.19
C ASN A 181 -25.20 8.97 -14.81
N PRO A 182 -26.24 8.68 -14.03
CA PRO A 182 -27.46 8.08 -14.54
C PRO A 182 -28.19 8.90 -15.60
N LYS A 183 -27.84 10.18 -15.78
CA LYS A 183 -28.42 11.06 -16.80
C LYS A 183 -27.69 11.00 -18.15
N PHE A 184 -26.55 10.35 -18.20
CA PHE A 184 -25.82 10.19 -19.45
C PHE A 184 -26.56 9.22 -20.36
N SER A 185 -26.72 9.60 -21.63
CA SER A 185 -27.31 8.75 -22.67
C SER A 185 -26.46 8.82 -23.94
N TRP A 186 -26.27 7.67 -24.55
CA TRP A 186 -25.62 7.50 -25.83
C TRP A 186 -26.39 6.43 -26.61
N GLN A 187 -26.48 6.60 -27.92
CA GLN A 187 -27.10 5.63 -28.82
C GLN A 187 -26.09 5.20 -29.88
N PRO A 188 -26.22 4.02 -30.49
CA PRO A 188 -25.26 3.54 -31.51
C PRO A 188 -25.07 4.50 -32.68
N ASP A 189 -26.05 5.35 -32.98
CA ASP A 189 -25.99 6.38 -34.02
C ASP A 189 -25.28 7.66 -33.58
N ASP A 190 -25.03 7.84 -32.27
CA ASP A 190 -24.26 8.96 -31.74
C ASP A 190 -22.77 8.76 -32.02
N PRO A 191 -22.00 9.82 -32.24
CA PRO A 191 -20.58 9.71 -32.44
C PRO A 191 -19.86 9.24 -31.14
N PRO A 192 -18.88 8.34 -31.20
CA PRO A 192 -18.09 7.91 -30.01
C PRO A 192 -17.45 9.05 -29.22
N GLY A 193 -17.16 10.19 -29.88
CA GLY A 193 -16.68 11.39 -29.22
C GLY A 193 -17.61 11.96 -28.13
N LYS A 194 -18.90 11.57 -28.11
CA LYS A 194 -19.82 11.93 -27.03
C LYS A 194 -19.48 11.18 -25.74
N ILE A 195 -19.08 9.91 -25.86
CA ILE A 195 -18.59 9.08 -24.74
C ILE A 195 -17.26 9.67 -24.23
N LEU A 196 -16.31 9.92 -25.13
CA LEU A 196 -15.00 10.47 -24.78
C LEU A 196 -15.12 11.78 -23.98
N LYS A 197 -15.96 12.72 -24.42
CA LYS A 197 -16.21 13.97 -23.69
C LYS A 197 -16.76 13.77 -22.29
N GLU A 198 -17.54 12.73 -22.07
CA GLU A 198 -18.07 12.42 -20.73
C GLU A 198 -16.99 11.79 -19.84
N LEU A 199 -16.12 10.94 -20.41
CA LEU A 199 -14.95 10.38 -19.70
C LEU A 199 -13.97 11.48 -19.27
N GLU A 200 -13.63 12.41 -20.19
CA GLU A 200 -12.72 13.55 -19.91
C GLU A 200 -13.21 14.47 -18.77
N LYS A 201 -14.53 14.61 -18.58
CA LYS A 201 -15.06 15.40 -17.45
C LYS A 201 -14.87 14.73 -16.09
N ARG A 202 -14.56 13.42 -16.07
CA ARG A 202 -14.55 12.60 -14.87
C ARG A 202 -13.16 12.13 -14.47
N SER A 203 -12.22 12.11 -15.44
CA SER A 203 -10.78 11.92 -15.20
C SER A 203 -10.13 13.20 -14.68
#